data_26d941b41ee5513409171f7fca7c0ca2
#
_entry.id   26d941b41ee5513409171f7fca7c0ca2
#
_cell.length_a   1.000
_cell.length_b   1.000
_cell.length_c   1.000
_cell.angle_alpha   90.00
_cell.angle_beta   90.00
_cell.angle_gamma   90.00
#
_symmetry.space_group_name_H-M   'P 1'
#
loop_
_entity.id
_entity.type
_entity.pdbx_description
1 polymer ?
#
loop_
_entity_poly.entity_id
_entity_poly.type
_entity_poly.pdbx_seq_one_letter_code
_entity_poly.pdbx_strand_id
1 'polypeptide(L)'
;MLKFQNKTVLVTGSGTGIGQEITKKFVENGANDIILGRRKEPLEETAKMLEEIIKEKQSDATIKIFDGVDVSDEKAVTGMFDALKSENVNLDVVVNNAGVSGPVTCFAHAPLDEFRSTVDIHLTGTFWTSVQALKVMKEGAKIITISTFFA
;
A
#
# COMPACT_ATOMS: atom_id res chain seq x y z
N MET A 1 -6.48 16.67 18.90
CA MET A 1 -6.36 15.22 18.70
C MET A 1 -6.24 14.97 17.21
N LEU A 2 -5.22 14.24 16.77
CA LEU A 2 -5.03 13.91 15.36
C LEU A 2 -6.10 12.91 14.90
N LYS A 3 -6.61 13.07 13.67
CA LYS A 3 -7.80 12.35 13.17
C LYS A 3 -7.61 10.82 13.09
N PHE A 4 -6.37 10.38 12.85
CA PHE A 4 -6.00 8.97 12.71
C PHE A 4 -5.07 8.48 13.83
N GLN A 5 -4.99 9.17 14.95
CA GLN A 5 -4.18 8.75 16.09
C GLN A 5 -4.57 7.33 16.54
N ASN A 6 -3.57 6.48 16.75
CA ASN A 6 -3.74 5.05 17.08
C ASN A 6 -4.45 4.22 15.99
N LYS A 7 -4.55 4.71 14.76
CA LYS A 7 -5.02 3.95 13.61
C LYS A 7 -3.84 3.37 12.84
N THR A 8 -3.97 2.17 12.35
CA THR A 8 -2.97 1.51 11.53
C THR A 8 -3.47 1.42 10.08
N VAL A 9 -2.70 1.99 9.18
CA VAL A 9 -2.99 2.08 7.75
C VAL A 9 -1.97 1.26 6.98
N LEU A 10 -2.39 0.58 5.93
CA LEU A 10 -1.52 -0.10 4.97
C LEU A 10 -1.76 0.49 3.60
N VAL A 11 -0.68 0.92 2.91
CA VAL A 11 -0.77 1.49 1.56
C VAL A 11 0.13 0.70 0.62
N THR A 12 -0.45 0.11 -0.44
CA THR A 12 0.33 -0.59 -1.46
C THR A 12 0.93 0.39 -2.47
N GLY A 13 2.18 0.16 -2.91
CA GLY A 13 2.86 1.05 -3.85
C GLY A 13 3.17 2.44 -3.27
N SER A 14 3.50 2.49 -2.00
CA SER A 14 3.71 3.72 -1.22
C SER A 14 5.09 4.36 -1.38
N GLY A 15 5.98 3.77 -2.18
CA GLY A 15 7.33 4.31 -2.37
C GLY A 15 7.41 5.57 -3.25
N THR A 16 6.41 5.87 -4.06
CA THR A 16 6.42 7.03 -4.98
C THR A 16 5.01 7.50 -5.31
N GLY A 17 4.91 8.73 -5.84
CA GLY A 17 3.69 9.26 -6.46
C GLY A 17 2.48 9.29 -5.54
N ILE A 18 1.33 8.82 -6.04
CA ILE A 18 0.05 8.90 -5.33
C ILE A 18 0.10 8.12 -4.01
N GLY A 19 0.70 6.92 -3.99
CA GLY A 19 0.82 6.12 -2.77
C GLY A 19 1.64 6.82 -1.68
N GLN A 20 2.73 7.46 -2.06
CA GLN A 20 3.57 8.25 -1.15
C GLN A 20 2.80 9.44 -0.55
N GLU A 21 2.03 10.18 -1.36
CA GLU A 21 1.22 11.30 -0.87
C GLU A 21 0.06 10.85 0.02
N ILE A 22 -0.58 9.71 -0.29
CA ILE A 22 -1.61 9.12 0.57
C ILE A 22 -1.04 8.78 1.95
N THR A 23 0.08 8.06 1.98
CA THR A 23 0.80 7.69 3.20
C THR A 23 1.15 8.93 4.02
N LYS A 24 1.73 9.95 3.37
CA LYS A 24 2.04 11.24 4.01
C LYS A 24 0.81 11.85 4.69
N LYS A 25 -0.34 11.87 4.01
CA LYS A 25 -1.57 12.43 4.58
C LYS A 25 -2.07 11.66 5.80
N PHE A 26 -1.95 10.35 5.83
CA PHE A 26 -2.30 9.56 6.99
C PHE A 26 -1.37 9.84 8.17
N VAL A 27 -0.06 9.87 7.94
CA VAL A 27 0.95 10.14 8.98
C VAL A 27 0.86 11.58 9.51
N GLU A 28 0.63 12.59 8.66
CA GLU A 28 0.35 13.97 9.07
C GLU A 28 -0.84 14.05 10.05
N ASN A 29 -1.76 13.09 9.98
CA ASN A 29 -2.93 12.99 10.86
C ASN A 29 -2.79 11.94 11.98
N GLY A 30 -1.57 11.44 12.22
CA GLY A 30 -1.20 10.60 13.36
C GLY A 30 -1.39 9.11 13.20
N ALA A 31 -1.58 8.61 11.97
CA ALA A 31 -1.65 7.17 11.71
C ALA A 31 -0.28 6.50 11.85
N ASN A 32 -0.28 5.26 12.38
CA ASN A 32 0.77 4.30 12.10
C ASN A 32 0.62 3.85 10.65
N ASP A 33 1.70 3.80 9.89
CA ASP A 33 1.62 3.41 8.49
C ASP A 33 2.50 2.21 8.15
N ILE A 34 1.97 1.33 7.32
CA ILE A 34 2.66 0.18 6.77
C ILE A 34 2.80 0.45 5.28
N ILE A 35 4.02 0.72 4.88
CA ILE A 35 4.37 1.02 3.49
C ILE A 35 4.98 -0.19 2.82
N LEU A 36 4.55 -0.48 1.60
CA LEU A 36 5.05 -1.62 0.85
C LEU A 36 5.19 -1.37 -0.64
N GLY A 37 6.10 -2.12 -1.23
CA GLY A 37 6.37 -2.07 -2.66
C GLY A 37 7.53 -2.96 -3.07
N ARG A 38 7.81 -3.01 -4.37
CA ARG A 38 8.85 -3.88 -4.95
C ARG A 38 10.27 -3.37 -4.72
N ARG A 39 10.46 -2.06 -4.68
CA ARG A 39 11.78 -1.42 -4.64
C ARG A 39 12.05 -0.85 -3.26
N LYS A 40 13.20 -1.20 -2.71
CA LYS A 40 13.61 -0.82 -1.36
C LYS A 40 13.91 0.69 -1.23
N GLU A 41 14.74 1.22 -2.11
CA GLU A 41 15.21 2.61 -2.01
C GLU A 41 14.07 3.63 -1.95
N PRO A 42 13.03 3.61 -2.85
CA PRO A 42 11.94 4.56 -2.76
C PRO A 42 11.11 4.44 -1.47
N LEU A 43 11.01 3.23 -0.90
CA LEU A 43 10.33 3.04 0.39
C LEU A 43 11.14 3.63 1.55
N GLU A 44 12.47 3.47 1.53
CA GLU A 44 13.36 4.05 2.54
C GLU A 44 13.35 5.59 2.47
N GLU A 45 13.31 6.17 1.26
CA GLU A 45 13.16 7.62 1.08
C GLU A 45 11.82 8.11 1.63
N THR A 46 10.74 7.38 1.31
CA THR A 46 9.41 7.68 1.85
C THR A 46 9.42 7.59 3.38
N ALA A 47 9.97 6.54 3.96
CA ALA A 47 10.03 6.36 5.40
C ALA A 47 10.77 7.52 6.10
N LYS A 48 11.92 7.96 5.57
CA LYS A 48 12.66 9.12 6.09
C LYS A 48 11.81 10.39 6.11
N MET A 49 11.12 10.67 5.00
CA MET A 49 10.20 11.81 4.91
C MET A 49 9.09 11.72 5.98
N LEU A 50 8.53 10.54 6.19
CA LEU A 50 7.46 10.32 7.17
C LEU A 50 7.97 10.46 8.61
N GLU A 51 9.18 9.98 8.90
CA GLU A 51 9.82 10.12 10.20
C GLU A 51 10.08 11.62 10.55
N GLU A 52 10.42 12.44 9.55
CA GLU A 52 10.54 13.89 9.75
C GLU A 52 9.19 14.53 10.14
N ILE A 53 8.11 14.13 9.44
CA ILE A 53 6.75 14.59 9.76
C ILE A 53 6.34 14.17 11.17
N ILE A 54 6.62 12.93 11.56
CA ILE A 54 6.33 12.43 12.91
C ILE A 54 7.04 13.27 13.96
N LYS A 55 8.31 13.61 13.75
CA LYS A 55 9.09 14.47 14.65
C LYS A 55 8.53 15.89 14.72
N GLU A 56 8.22 16.51 13.59
CA GLU A 56 7.63 17.84 13.51
C GLU A 56 6.27 17.93 14.24
N LYS A 57 5.44 16.88 14.08
CA LYS A 57 4.11 16.81 14.70
C LYS A 57 4.15 16.34 16.16
N GLN A 58 5.31 15.93 16.67
CA GLN A 58 5.46 15.31 17.99
C GLN A 58 4.48 14.14 18.18
N SER A 59 4.34 13.31 17.14
CA SER A 59 3.43 12.18 17.09
C SER A 59 4.13 10.89 17.55
N ASP A 60 3.38 9.97 18.16
CA ASP A 60 3.84 8.62 18.50
C ASP A 60 3.63 7.61 17.34
N ALA A 61 3.29 8.10 16.14
CA ALA A 61 3.09 7.26 14.97
C ALA A 61 4.35 6.48 14.59
N THR A 62 4.15 5.30 14.03
CA THR A 62 5.24 4.41 13.62
C THR A 62 5.15 4.08 12.13
N ILE A 63 6.30 3.82 11.52
CA ILE A 63 6.38 3.40 10.11
C ILE A 63 6.97 1.98 10.06
N LYS A 64 6.30 1.11 9.32
CA LYS A 64 6.80 -0.24 9.03
C LYS A 64 6.94 -0.41 7.52
N ILE A 65 8.09 -0.94 7.08
CA ILE A 65 8.42 -1.13 5.67
C ILE A 65 8.35 -2.62 5.32
N PHE A 66 7.70 -2.93 4.20
CA PHE A 66 7.78 -4.22 3.53
C PHE A 66 8.28 -4.00 2.10
N ASP A 67 9.57 -4.14 1.89
CA ASP A 67 10.20 -4.12 0.57
C ASP A 67 10.15 -5.50 -0.11
N GLY A 68 10.33 -5.52 -1.43
CA GLY A 68 10.27 -6.76 -2.22
C GLY A 68 8.87 -7.37 -2.36
N VAL A 69 7.83 -6.68 -1.91
CA VAL A 69 6.45 -7.18 -2.04
C VAL A 69 5.86 -6.72 -3.37
N ASP A 70 5.67 -7.66 -4.30
CA ASP A 70 4.87 -7.46 -5.50
C ASP A 70 3.44 -7.92 -5.22
N VAL A 71 2.46 -7.03 -5.41
CA VAL A 71 1.05 -7.36 -5.15
C VAL A 71 0.49 -8.42 -6.09
N SER A 72 1.11 -8.64 -7.26
CA SER A 72 0.77 -9.72 -8.19
C SER A 72 1.31 -11.09 -7.76
N ASP A 73 2.22 -11.14 -6.79
CA ASP A 73 2.72 -12.39 -6.20
C ASP A 73 1.93 -12.74 -4.93
N GLU A 74 1.03 -13.72 -5.06
CA GLU A 74 0.22 -14.21 -3.94
C GLU A 74 1.06 -14.63 -2.73
N LYS A 75 2.23 -15.25 -2.96
CA LYS A 75 3.08 -15.73 -1.86
C LYS A 75 3.73 -14.55 -1.12
N ALA A 76 4.20 -13.54 -1.84
CA ALA A 76 4.76 -12.33 -1.23
C ALA A 76 3.71 -11.60 -0.40
N VAL A 77 2.50 -11.43 -0.94
CA VAL A 77 1.37 -10.81 -0.22
C VAL A 77 1.00 -11.63 1.01
N THR A 78 0.82 -12.95 0.86
CA THR A 78 0.46 -13.82 1.99
C THR A 78 1.52 -13.78 3.08
N GLY A 79 2.79 -13.91 2.73
CA GLY A 79 3.90 -13.88 3.70
C GLY A 79 3.97 -12.56 4.48
N MET A 80 3.73 -11.44 3.82
CA MET A 80 3.64 -10.13 4.48
C MET A 80 2.49 -10.10 5.51
N PHE A 81 1.29 -10.54 5.13
CA PHE A 81 0.15 -10.56 6.05
C PHE A 81 0.31 -11.58 7.19
N ASP A 82 0.97 -12.71 6.95
CA ASP A 82 1.30 -13.67 8.00
C ASP A 82 2.28 -13.06 9.02
N ALA A 83 3.24 -12.26 8.57
CA ALA A 83 4.12 -11.49 9.46
C ALA A 83 3.32 -10.49 10.31
N LEU A 84 2.41 -9.71 9.71
CA LEU A 84 1.54 -8.79 10.44
C LEU A 84 0.68 -9.50 11.48
N LYS A 85 0.14 -10.66 11.12
CA LYS A 85 -0.67 -11.48 12.01
C LYS A 85 0.15 -12.01 13.19
N SER A 86 1.37 -12.48 12.97
CA SER A 86 2.26 -12.98 14.02
C SER A 86 2.65 -11.90 15.04
N GLU A 87 2.69 -10.66 14.60
CA GLU A 87 2.93 -9.48 15.45
C GLU A 87 1.66 -8.91 16.08
N ASN A 88 0.51 -9.55 15.89
CA ASN A 88 -0.80 -9.08 16.35
C ASN A 88 -1.16 -7.67 15.83
N VAL A 89 -0.68 -7.31 14.65
CA VAL A 89 -1.04 -6.04 14.02
C VAL A 89 -2.48 -6.13 13.51
N ASN A 90 -3.28 -5.13 13.85
CA ASN A 90 -4.65 -4.99 13.38
C ASN A 90 -4.77 -3.75 12.49
N LEU A 91 -5.31 -3.90 11.29
CA LEU A 91 -5.48 -2.81 10.34
C LEU A 91 -6.83 -2.10 10.50
N ASP A 92 -6.79 -0.78 10.45
CA ASP A 92 -7.98 0.09 10.39
C ASP A 92 -8.30 0.51 8.95
N VAL A 93 -7.27 0.69 8.10
CA VAL A 93 -7.44 1.08 6.69
C VAL A 93 -6.43 0.33 5.83
N VAL A 94 -6.90 -0.14 4.69
CA VAL A 94 -6.04 -0.66 3.61
C VAL A 94 -6.30 0.14 2.34
N VAL A 95 -5.24 0.64 1.72
CA VAL A 95 -5.32 1.37 0.45
C VAL A 95 -4.63 0.56 -0.64
N ASN A 96 -5.41 -0.01 -1.54
CA ASN A 96 -4.94 -0.63 -2.76
C ASN A 96 -4.64 0.47 -3.78
N ASN A 97 -3.36 0.85 -3.87
CA ASN A 97 -2.87 1.89 -4.76
C ASN A 97 -1.82 1.39 -5.75
N ALA A 98 -1.14 0.27 -5.47
CA ALA A 98 -0.14 -0.27 -6.37
C ALA A 98 -0.71 -0.45 -7.79
N GLY A 99 0.02 0.03 -8.78
CA GLY A 99 -0.41 -0.02 -10.16
C GLY A 99 0.72 0.35 -11.14
N VAL A 100 0.47 0.10 -12.41
CA VAL A 100 1.31 0.44 -13.56
C VAL A 100 0.45 1.06 -14.65
N SER A 101 1.04 1.85 -15.54
CA SER A 101 0.31 2.47 -16.66
C SER A 101 -0.18 1.47 -17.70
N GLY A 102 0.39 0.27 -17.73
CA GLY A 102 0.15 -0.69 -18.81
C GLY A 102 0.75 -0.25 -20.16
N PRO A 103 0.49 -1.02 -21.23
CA PRO A 103 1.01 -0.69 -22.55
C PRO A 103 0.34 0.56 -23.13
N VAL A 104 1.17 1.54 -23.49
CA VAL A 104 0.73 2.77 -24.16
C VAL A 104 0.95 2.61 -25.66
N THR A 105 0.05 1.93 -26.34
CA THR A 105 0.14 1.62 -27.76
C THR A 105 -1.23 1.45 -28.39
N CYS A 106 -1.28 1.37 -29.73
CA CYS A 106 -2.50 0.96 -30.43
C CYS A 106 -2.90 -0.46 -29.99
N PHE A 107 -4.16 -0.66 -29.70
CA PHE A 107 -4.71 -1.93 -29.21
C PHE A 107 -4.28 -3.16 -30.02
N ALA A 108 -4.25 -3.03 -31.37
CA ALA A 108 -3.81 -4.10 -32.27
C ALA A 108 -2.34 -4.54 -32.09
N HIS A 109 -1.52 -3.70 -31.44
CA HIS A 109 -0.10 -3.94 -31.22
C HIS A 109 0.27 -4.03 -29.74
N ALA A 110 -0.73 -4.11 -28.85
CA ALA A 110 -0.48 -4.19 -27.41
C ALA A 110 0.26 -5.48 -27.06
N PRO A 111 1.40 -5.41 -26.37
CA PRO A 111 2.13 -6.58 -25.90
C PRO A 111 1.27 -7.36 -24.88
N LEU A 112 0.96 -8.60 -25.19
CA LEU A 112 0.07 -9.42 -24.34
C LEU A 112 0.63 -9.63 -22.94
N ASP A 113 1.95 -9.72 -22.79
CA ASP A 113 2.58 -9.94 -21.48
C ASP A 113 2.50 -8.68 -20.61
N GLU A 114 2.62 -7.49 -21.20
CA GLU A 114 2.39 -6.24 -20.47
C GLU A 114 0.94 -6.08 -20.06
N PHE A 115 0.00 -6.47 -20.93
CA PHE A 115 -1.41 -6.48 -20.59
C PHE A 115 -1.71 -7.46 -19.44
N ARG A 116 -1.19 -8.69 -19.51
CA ARG A 116 -1.35 -9.67 -18.43
C ARG A 116 -0.78 -9.14 -17.11
N SER A 117 0.44 -8.62 -17.13
CA SER A 117 1.06 -8.01 -15.95
C SER A 117 0.21 -6.87 -15.37
N THR A 118 -0.41 -6.06 -16.24
CA THR A 118 -1.32 -4.99 -15.81
C THR A 118 -2.53 -5.56 -15.07
N VAL A 119 -3.16 -6.59 -15.62
CA VAL A 119 -4.30 -7.28 -14.98
C VAL A 119 -3.89 -7.92 -13.65
N ASP A 120 -2.74 -8.58 -13.62
CA ASP A 120 -2.23 -9.24 -12.42
C ASP A 120 -1.95 -8.23 -11.29
N ILE A 121 -1.41 -7.06 -11.60
CA ILE A 121 -1.15 -6.03 -10.60
C ILE A 121 -2.45 -5.35 -10.15
N HIS A 122 -3.28 -4.88 -11.09
CA HIS A 122 -4.43 -4.04 -10.75
C HIS A 122 -5.63 -4.84 -10.25
N LEU A 123 -5.91 -6.00 -10.83
CA LEU A 123 -7.08 -6.81 -10.48
C LEU A 123 -6.70 -7.88 -9.45
N THR A 124 -5.79 -8.78 -9.81
CA THR A 124 -5.40 -9.91 -8.97
C THR A 124 -4.70 -9.43 -7.70
N GLY A 125 -3.79 -8.46 -7.80
CA GLY A 125 -3.09 -7.87 -6.67
C GLY A 125 -4.00 -7.15 -5.68
N THR A 126 -4.99 -6.39 -6.20
CA THR A 126 -6.03 -5.77 -5.36
C THR A 126 -6.87 -6.83 -4.65
N PHE A 127 -7.23 -7.92 -5.35
CA PHE A 127 -7.98 -9.03 -4.77
C PHE A 127 -7.18 -9.73 -3.66
N TRP A 128 -5.94 -10.15 -3.91
CA TRP A 128 -5.10 -10.83 -2.92
C TRP A 128 -4.86 -9.97 -1.68
N THR A 129 -4.49 -8.71 -1.88
CA THR A 129 -4.28 -7.77 -0.77
C THR A 129 -5.55 -7.63 0.06
N SER A 130 -6.71 -7.47 -0.57
CA SER A 130 -7.98 -7.31 0.14
C SER A 130 -8.37 -8.56 0.91
N VAL A 131 -8.25 -9.75 0.31
CA VAL A 131 -8.58 -11.04 0.96
C VAL A 131 -7.69 -11.30 2.18
N GLN A 132 -6.39 -11.04 2.06
CA GLN A 132 -5.48 -11.24 3.19
C GLN A 132 -5.68 -10.16 4.27
N ALA A 133 -5.95 -8.92 3.87
CA ALA A 133 -6.23 -7.82 4.80
C ALA A 133 -7.42 -8.13 5.71
N LEU A 134 -8.52 -8.69 5.18
CA LEU A 134 -9.70 -9.04 5.97
C LEU A 134 -9.40 -9.97 7.16
N LYS A 135 -8.31 -10.74 7.10
CA LYS A 135 -7.90 -11.65 8.19
C LYS A 135 -7.25 -10.94 9.38
N VAL A 136 -6.82 -9.69 9.18
CA VAL A 136 -6.12 -8.86 10.18
C VAL A 136 -6.77 -7.48 10.35
N MET A 137 -7.91 -7.24 9.74
CA MET A 137 -8.67 -6.00 9.89
C MET A 137 -9.59 -6.05 11.09
N LYS A 138 -9.81 -4.90 11.72
CA LYS A 138 -10.79 -4.70 12.79
C LYS A 138 -12.20 -4.57 12.23
N GLU A 139 -13.19 -4.80 13.07
CA GLU A 139 -14.57 -4.43 12.74
C GLU A 139 -14.68 -2.93 12.45
N GLY A 140 -15.38 -2.58 11.38
CA GLY A 140 -15.51 -1.19 10.91
C GLY A 140 -14.31 -0.64 10.14
N ALA A 141 -13.24 -1.42 9.95
CA ALA A 141 -12.11 -1.03 9.10
C ALA A 141 -12.52 -0.80 7.64
N LYS A 142 -11.69 -0.12 6.86
CA LYS A 142 -11.99 0.30 5.49
C LYS A 142 -10.97 -0.23 4.49
N ILE A 143 -11.45 -0.71 3.34
CA ILE A 143 -10.62 -0.96 2.15
C ILE A 143 -10.93 0.14 1.14
N ILE A 144 -9.90 0.80 0.65
CA ILE A 144 -9.98 1.86 -0.36
C ILE A 144 -9.18 1.37 -1.57
N THR A 145 -9.77 1.44 -2.75
CA THR A 145 -9.07 1.13 -4.01
C THR A 145 -8.93 2.40 -4.84
N ILE A 146 -7.70 2.72 -5.21
CA ILE A 146 -7.41 3.82 -6.14
C ILE A 146 -7.68 3.34 -7.55
N SER A 147 -8.57 4.02 -8.23
CA SER A 147 -9.02 3.67 -9.57
C SER A 147 -9.17 4.93 -10.42
N THR A 148 -9.43 4.75 -11.71
CA THR A 148 -9.67 5.83 -12.66
C THR A 148 -10.82 5.47 -13.57
N PHE A 149 -11.47 6.49 -14.16
CA PHE A 149 -12.44 6.33 -15.23
C PHE A 149 -11.82 6.52 -16.63
N PHE A 150 -10.54 6.89 -16.68
CA PHE A 150 -9.79 6.89 -17.94
C PHE A 150 -9.43 5.44 -18.29
N ALA A 151 -10.11 4.89 -19.26
CA ALA A 151 -9.84 3.58 -19.84
C ALA A 151 -9.36 3.75 -21.30
#